data_7d14cba25944649a580a971410c0ff32
#
_entry.id   7d14cba25944649a580a971410c0ff32
#
_cell.length_a   1.000
_cell.length_b   1.000
_cell.length_c   1.000
_cell.angle_alpha   90.00
_cell.angle_beta   90.00
_cell.angle_gamma   90.00
#
_symmetry.space_group_name_H-M   'P 1'
#
loop_
_entity.id
_entity.type
_entity.pdbx_description
1 polymer ?
#
loop_
_entity_poly.entity_id
_entity_poly.type
_entity_poly.pdbx_seq_one_letter_code
_entity_poly.pdbx_strand_id
1 'polypeptide(L)'
;MGDVPQAWKTANVTAIHKKGLKSNPSNYRPISLTCILCKILEDIIRKHVLEHLIENQLLCHEQYGFVPKRSTTLQLLNVMEEWTRVIDNGGNIDVIYCDIMKAFDQVPKCRLLRKISSYGIKGNILKWIENFLTNRTQTVVVNGVKSSE
;
A
#
# COMPACT_ATOMS: atom_id res chain seq x y z
N MET A 1 10.48 12.65 19.81
CA MET A 1 9.17 12.00 19.85
C MET A 1 8.94 11.34 18.51
N GLY A 2 8.13 10.38 18.39
CA GLY A 2 7.83 9.55 17.21
C GLY A 2 6.85 8.46 17.64
N ASP A 3 6.24 8.67 18.82
CA ASP A 3 5.37 7.68 19.44
C ASP A 3 3.95 7.78 18.89
N VAL A 4 3.33 6.64 18.65
CA VAL A 4 1.93 6.51 18.22
C VAL A 4 1.11 6.08 19.43
N PRO A 5 0.04 6.82 19.81
CA PRO A 5 -0.86 6.42 20.90
C PRO A 5 -1.41 5.01 20.69
N GLN A 6 -1.54 4.22 21.75
CA GLN A 6 -2.04 2.84 21.65
C GLN A 6 -3.45 2.77 21.01
N ALA A 7 -4.31 3.73 21.32
CA ALA A 7 -5.62 3.82 20.69
C ALA A 7 -5.62 3.95 19.16
N TRP A 8 -4.51 4.39 18.57
CA TRP A 8 -4.36 4.49 17.11
C TRP A 8 -3.82 3.20 16.48
N LYS A 9 -3.35 2.27 17.30
CA LYS A 9 -2.84 0.96 16.86
C LYS A 9 -3.90 -0.12 16.82
N THR A 10 -5.09 0.16 17.30
CA THR A 10 -6.22 -0.77 17.27
C THR A 10 -7.11 -0.49 16.07
N ALA A 11 -7.51 -1.52 15.34
CA ALA A 11 -8.39 -1.42 14.19
C ALA A 11 -9.61 -2.35 14.33
N ASN A 12 -10.78 -1.86 13.97
CA ASN A 12 -11.92 -2.73 13.69
C ASN A 12 -11.85 -3.16 12.22
N VAL A 13 -11.92 -4.46 11.98
CA VAL A 13 -11.86 -5.02 10.63
C VAL A 13 -13.25 -5.44 10.19
N THR A 14 -13.71 -4.89 9.08
CA THR A 14 -14.95 -5.31 8.42
C THR A 14 -14.61 -6.18 7.21
N ALA A 15 -15.22 -7.36 7.14
CA ALA A 15 -15.04 -8.29 6.04
C ALA A 15 -15.98 -7.95 4.88
N ILE A 16 -15.43 -7.57 3.71
CA ILE A 16 -16.20 -7.29 2.51
C ILE A 16 -16.08 -8.47 1.54
N HIS A 17 -17.21 -9.07 1.16
CA HIS A 17 -17.24 -10.18 0.21
C HIS A 17 -16.73 -9.71 -1.16
N LYS A 18 -15.79 -10.47 -1.74
CA LYS A 18 -15.16 -10.17 -3.04
C LYS A 18 -15.81 -10.99 -4.16
N LYS A 19 -15.84 -12.29 -4.03
CA LYS A 19 -16.38 -13.27 -5.01
C LYS A 19 -16.42 -14.66 -4.41
N GLY A 20 -17.11 -15.59 -5.07
CA GLY A 20 -17.18 -17.01 -4.66
C GLY A 20 -18.16 -17.27 -3.53
N LEU A 21 -18.03 -18.39 -2.86
CA LEU A 21 -18.94 -18.80 -1.78
C LEU A 21 -18.76 -17.92 -0.55
N LYS A 22 -19.86 -17.40 -0.01
CA LYS A 22 -19.87 -16.55 1.20
C LYS A 22 -19.44 -17.31 2.47
N SER A 23 -19.50 -18.62 2.47
CA SER A 23 -19.04 -19.47 3.59
C SER A 23 -17.51 -19.57 3.70
N ASN A 24 -16.78 -19.18 2.65
CA ASN A 24 -15.32 -19.27 2.65
C ASN A 24 -14.70 -17.93 3.05
N PRO A 25 -13.99 -17.81 4.20
CA PRO A 25 -13.36 -16.58 4.66
C PRO A 25 -12.33 -16.00 3.68
N SER A 26 -11.68 -16.83 2.86
CA SER A 26 -10.70 -16.35 1.88
C SER A 26 -11.31 -15.52 0.75
N ASN A 27 -12.64 -15.54 0.61
CA ASN A 27 -13.39 -14.76 -0.36
C ASN A 27 -13.75 -13.36 0.12
N TYR A 28 -13.23 -12.95 1.27
CA TYR A 28 -13.47 -11.63 1.84
C TYR A 28 -12.19 -10.77 1.81
N ARG A 29 -12.38 -9.46 1.65
CA ARG A 29 -11.33 -8.46 1.86
C ARG A 29 -11.49 -7.88 3.26
N PRO A 30 -10.46 -7.93 4.12
CA PRO A 30 -10.49 -7.22 5.38
C PRO A 30 -10.32 -5.71 5.12
N ILE A 31 -11.25 -4.90 5.62
CA ILE A 31 -11.14 -3.44 5.60
C ILE A 31 -10.93 -2.96 7.03
N SER A 32 -9.75 -2.42 7.29
CA SER A 32 -9.37 -1.89 8.60
C SER A 32 -9.93 -0.49 8.81
N LEU A 33 -10.77 -0.33 9.82
CA LEU A 33 -11.30 0.94 10.29
C LEU A 33 -10.45 1.41 11.46
N THR A 34 -9.56 2.36 11.17
CA THR A 34 -8.65 2.97 12.16
C THR A 34 -9.18 4.31 12.66
N CYS A 35 -8.57 4.84 13.71
CA CYS A 35 -8.89 6.16 14.26
C CYS A 35 -8.77 7.26 13.20
N ILE A 36 -9.75 8.18 13.14
CA ILE A 36 -9.79 9.28 12.16
C ILE A 36 -8.57 10.21 12.33
N LEU A 37 -8.19 10.54 13.56
CA LEU A 37 -7.02 11.38 13.83
C LEU A 37 -5.73 10.73 13.34
N CYS A 38 -5.64 9.40 13.47
CA CYS A 38 -4.52 8.65 12.93
C CYS A 38 -4.45 8.79 11.41
N LYS A 39 -5.57 8.65 10.69
CA LYS A 39 -5.64 8.81 9.23
C LYS A 39 -5.21 10.19 8.76
N ILE A 40 -5.57 11.25 9.49
CA ILE A 40 -5.13 12.62 9.17
C ILE A 40 -3.61 12.72 9.28
N LEU A 41 -3.01 12.21 10.35
CA LEU A 41 -1.56 12.24 10.52
C LEU A 41 -0.85 11.34 9.50
N GLU A 42 -1.41 10.16 9.21
CA GLU A 42 -0.92 9.28 8.14
C GLU A 42 -0.87 10.02 6.78
N ASP A 43 -1.92 10.78 6.44
CA ASP A 43 -1.97 11.53 5.19
C ASP A 43 -0.93 12.66 5.13
N ILE A 44 -0.71 13.36 6.23
CA ILE A 44 0.34 14.40 6.35
C ILE A 44 1.73 13.77 6.12
N ILE A 45 2.03 12.69 6.84
CA ILE A 45 3.32 11.99 6.72
C ILE A 45 3.48 11.41 5.31
N ARG A 46 2.43 10.80 4.77
CA ARG A 46 2.43 10.25 3.41
C ARG A 46 2.78 11.32 2.37
N LYS A 47 2.20 12.52 2.47
CA LYS A 47 2.49 13.63 1.56
C LYS A 47 3.98 13.99 1.58
N HIS A 48 4.54 14.25 2.74
CA HIS A 48 5.95 14.63 2.87
C HIS A 48 6.92 13.52 2.44
N VAL A 49 6.61 12.26 2.79
CA VAL A 49 7.39 11.10 2.34
C VAL A 49 7.36 11.00 0.81
N LEU A 50 6.19 11.15 0.21
CA LEU A 50 6.01 11.02 -1.23
C LEU A 50 6.68 12.18 -1.99
N GLU A 51 6.57 13.41 -1.50
CA GLU A 51 7.28 14.58 -2.03
C GLU A 51 8.79 14.33 -2.03
N HIS A 52 9.35 13.89 -0.90
CA HIS A 52 10.76 13.54 -0.80
C HIS A 52 11.19 12.47 -1.81
N LEU A 53 10.38 11.41 -2.00
CA LEU A 53 10.68 10.34 -2.96
C LEU A 53 10.65 10.84 -4.40
N ILE A 54 9.73 11.74 -4.73
CA ILE A 54 9.59 12.32 -6.08
C ILE A 54 10.75 13.29 -6.36
N GLU A 55 11.02 14.23 -5.46
CA GLU A 55 12.08 15.23 -5.60
C GLU A 55 13.47 14.62 -5.76
N ASN A 56 13.72 13.52 -5.07
CA ASN A 56 14.99 12.79 -5.16
C ASN A 56 15.00 11.66 -6.21
N GLN A 57 13.97 11.56 -7.07
CA GLN A 57 13.86 10.56 -8.14
C GLN A 57 14.03 9.12 -7.65
N LEU A 58 13.51 8.80 -6.44
CA LEU A 58 13.65 7.49 -5.80
C LEU A 58 12.54 6.49 -6.20
N LEU A 59 11.58 6.93 -7.00
CA LEU A 59 10.54 6.07 -7.56
C LEU A 59 10.92 5.66 -8.98
N CYS A 60 10.63 4.40 -9.31
CA CYS A 60 10.81 3.90 -10.67
C CYS A 60 9.94 4.69 -11.66
N HIS A 61 10.49 5.00 -12.84
CA HIS A 61 9.78 5.76 -13.86
C HIS A 61 8.51 5.04 -14.34
N GLU A 62 8.54 3.72 -14.39
CA GLU A 62 7.45 2.85 -14.82
C GLU A 62 6.40 2.62 -13.72
N GLN A 63 6.59 3.15 -12.52
CA GLN A 63 5.62 3.02 -11.44
C GLN A 63 4.45 3.99 -11.62
N TYR A 64 3.27 3.48 -11.93
CA TYR A 64 2.05 4.28 -12.06
C TYR A 64 1.17 4.23 -10.80
N GLY A 65 1.17 3.13 -10.08
CA GLY A 65 0.37 2.97 -8.86
C GLY A 65 0.86 3.85 -7.72
N PHE A 66 -0.10 4.51 -7.02
CA PHE A 66 0.15 5.37 -5.86
C PHE A 66 1.01 6.62 -6.10
N VAL A 67 1.26 6.99 -7.33
CA VAL A 67 2.01 8.19 -7.71
C VAL A 67 1.05 9.28 -8.19
N PRO A 68 1.12 10.52 -7.66
CA PRO A 68 0.26 11.62 -8.08
C PRO A 68 0.38 11.89 -9.59
N LYS A 69 -0.72 12.31 -10.19
CA LYS A 69 -0.82 12.62 -11.64
C LYS A 69 -0.55 11.42 -12.56
N ARG A 70 -0.39 10.20 -12.05
CA ARG A 70 -0.32 8.96 -12.81
C ARG A 70 -1.61 8.17 -12.64
N SER A 71 -2.00 7.40 -13.65
CA SER A 71 -3.22 6.58 -13.62
C SER A 71 -3.02 5.29 -14.40
N THR A 72 -3.89 4.32 -14.17
CA THR A 72 -3.93 3.07 -14.96
C THR A 72 -4.20 3.35 -16.43
N THR A 73 -5.02 4.35 -16.75
CA THR A 73 -5.29 4.75 -18.14
C THR A 73 -4.02 5.26 -18.82
N LEU A 74 -3.25 6.13 -18.16
CA LEU A 74 -1.98 6.61 -18.71
C LEU A 74 -0.97 5.48 -18.89
N GLN A 75 -0.92 4.52 -17.96
CA GLN A 75 -0.07 3.33 -18.09
C GLN A 75 -0.45 2.51 -19.32
N LEU A 76 -1.74 2.24 -19.50
CA LEU A 76 -2.23 1.48 -20.66
C LEU A 76 -1.94 2.21 -21.98
N LEU A 77 -2.13 3.51 -22.04
CA LEU A 77 -1.81 4.30 -23.24
C LEU A 77 -0.32 4.22 -23.59
N ASN A 78 0.58 4.37 -22.61
CA ASN A 78 2.01 4.25 -22.86
C ASN A 78 2.40 2.84 -23.35
N VAL A 79 1.83 1.81 -22.71
CA VAL A 79 2.08 0.42 -23.12
C VAL A 79 1.55 0.17 -24.53
N MET A 80 0.36 0.65 -24.86
CA MET A 80 -0.23 0.50 -26.19
C MET A 80 0.58 1.23 -27.27
N GLU A 81 1.05 2.44 -26.98
CA GLU A 81 1.92 3.19 -27.88
C GLU A 81 3.22 2.41 -28.20
N GLU A 82 3.85 1.87 -27.15
CA GLU A 82 5.06 1.06 -27.32
C GLU A 82 4.79 -0.20 -28.12
N TRP A 83 3.71 -0.91 -27.84
CA TRP A 83 3.34 -2.12 -28.57
C TRP A 83 3.02 -1.85 -30.03
N THR A 84 2.25 -0.78 -30.31
CA THR A 84 1.93 -0.37 -31.67
C THR A 84 3.20 -0.08 -32.47
N ARG A 85 4.13 0.67 -31.88
CA ARG A 85 5.41 0.97 -32.52
C ARG A 85 6.24 -0.28 -32.85
N VAL A 86 6.27 -1.27 -31.94
CA VAL A 86 6.99 -2.54 -32.18
C VAL A 86 6.34 -3.34 -33.30
N ILE A 87 5.00 -3.45 -33.30
CA ILE A 87 4.26 -4.20 -34.33
C ILE A 87 4.36 -3.53 -35.70
N ASP A 88 4.24 -2.22 -35.78
CA ASP A 88 4.37 -1.45 -37.04
C ASP A 88 5.76 -1.61 -37.66
N ASN A 89 6.77 -1.86 -36.84
CA ASN A 89 8.14 -2.18 -37.33
C ASN A 89 8.35 -3.69 -37.57
N GLY A 90 7.29 -4.50 -37.59
CA GLY A 90 7.38 -5.94 -37.88
C GLY A 90 7.91 -6.80 -36.72
N GLY A 91 7.96 -6.25 -35.51
CA GLY A 91 8.39 -6.96 -34.30
C GLY A 91 7.30 -7.81 -33.68
N ASN A 92 7.65 -8.61 -32.67
CA ASN A 92 6.77 -9.41 -31.86
C ASN A 92 6.83 -8.92 -30.40
N ILE A 93 5.76 -9.14 -29.64
CA ILE A 93 5.68 -8.74 -28.21
C ILE A 93 5.25 -9.94 -27.39
N ASP A 94 6.06 -10.28 -26.40
CA ASP A 94 5.70 -11.24 -25.36
C ASP A 94 5.37 -10.48 -24.07
N VAL A 95 4.19 -10.74 -23.49
CA VAL A 95 3.72 -10.06 -22.28
C VAL A 95 3.65 -11.03 -21.13
N ILE A 96 4.36 -10.73 -20.04
CA ILE A 96 4.34 -11.50 -18.82
C ILE A 96 3.69 -10.67 -17.71
N TYR A 97 2.55 -11.14 -17.18
CA TYR A 97 1.86 -10.51 -16.04
C TYR A 97 2.30 -11.17 -14.74
N CYS A 98 2.96 -10.40 -13.88
CA CYS A 98 3.34 -10.83 -12.54
C CYS A 98 2.39 -10.23 -11.50
N ASP A 99 1.85 -11.05 -10.61
CA ASP A 99 1.03 -10.60 -9.46
C ASP A 99 1.54 -11.23 -8.17
N ILE A 100 1.63 -10.42 -7.13
CA ILE A 100 2.10 -10.87 -5.81
C ILE A 100 0.87 -11.06 -4.91
N MET A 101 0.60 -12.32 -4.57
CA MET A 101 -0.48 -12.66 -3.66
C MET A 101 -0.25 -12.03 -2.28
N LYS A 102 -1.25 -11.30 -1.76
CA LYS A 102 -1.19 -10.60 -0.45
C LYS A 102 0.06 -9.72 -0.28
N ALA A 103 0.41 -8.95 -1.32
CA ALA A 103 1.63 -8.16 -1.37
C ALA A 103 1.88 -7.30 -0.11
N PHE A 104 0.84 -6.65 0.43
CA PHE A 104 0.96 -5.83 1.62
C PHE A 104 1.21 -6.63 2.90
N ASP A 105 0.64 -7.83 3.00
CA ASP A 105 0.79 -8.68 4.19
C ASP A 105 2.17 -9.38 4.23
N GLN A 106 2.78 -9.57 3.06
CA GLN A 106 4.05 -10.29 2.92
C GLN A 106 5.29 -9.41 3.04
N VAL A 107 5.15 -8.09 3.13
CA VAL A 107 6.31 -7.19 3.27
C VAL A 107 6.91 -7.30 4.68
N PRO A 108 8.15 -7.80 4.84
CA PRO A 108 8.80 -7.84 6.14
C PRO A 108 9.08 -6.42 6.64
N LYS A 109 8.55 -6.07 7.81
CA LYS A 109 8.67 -4.72 8.40
C LYS A 109 10.12 -4.24 8.50
N CYS A 110 11.03 -5.11 8.90
CA CYS A 110 12.45 -4.78 9.00
C CYS A 110 13.08 -4.39 7.66
N ARG A 111 12.70 -5.07 6.56
CA ARG A 111 13.16 -4.74 5.21
C ARG A 111 12.57 -3.41 4.73
N LEU A 112 11.28 -3.17 5.00
CA LEU A 112 10.63 -1.92 4.69
C LEU A 112 11.31 -0.73 5.38
N LEU A 113 11.53 -0.81 6.69
CA LEU A 113 12.18 0.25 7.46
C LEU A 113 13.62 0.50 7.00
N ARG A 114 14.36 -0.55 6.68
CA ARG A 114 15.71 -0.43 6.12
C ARG A 114 15.68 0.28 4.75
N LYS A 115 14.73 -0.08 3.88
CA LYS A 115 14.57 0.55 2.57
C LYS A 115 14.17 2.02 2.71
N ILE A 116 13.23 2.37 3.58
CA ILE A 116 12.82 3.75 3.85
C ILE A 116 14.02 4.57 4.36
N SER A 117 14.81 3.99 5.28
CA SER A 117 16.03 4.64 5.79
C SER A 117 17.07 4.87 4.70
N SER A 118 17.28 3.92 3.78
CA SER A 118 18.21 4.07 2.65
C SER A 118 17.78 5.15 1.65
N TYR A 119 16.50 5.45 1.59
CA TYR A 119 15.94 6.55 0.79
C TYR A 119 16.07 7.92 1.49
N GLY A 120 16.77 8.00 2.63
CA GLY A 120 17.03 9.26 3.33
C GLY A 120 15.97 9.64 4.36
N ILE A 121 14.89 8.88 4.54
CA ILE A 121 13.88 9.12 5.55
C ILE A 121 14.39 8.60 6.89
N LYS A 122 14.70 9.51 7.80
CA LYS A 122 15.38 9.23 9.09
C LYS A 122 14.68 9.96 10.26
N GLY A 123 15.24 9.83 11.45
CA GLY A 123 14.84 10.59 12.63
C GLY A 123 13.42 10.27 13.09
N ASN A 124 12.66 11.29 13.45
CA ASN A 124 11.33 11.14 14.04
C ASN A 124 10.30 10.53 13.09
N ILE A 125 10.42 10.77 11.79
CA ILE A 125 9.50 10.20 10.79
C ILE A 125 9.72 8.69 10.69
N LEU A 126 10.96 8.23 10.60
CA LEU A 126 11.27 6.80 10.57
C LEU A 126 10.82 6.09 11.85
N LYS A 127 11.09 6.68 13.02
CA LYS A 127 10.62 6.17 14.31
C LYS A 127 9.09 6.10 14.38
N TRP A 128 8.40 7.11 13.85
CA TRP A 128 6.95 7.11 13.81
C TRP A 128 6.43 5.97 12.91
N ILE A 129 7.01 5.79 11.72
CA ILE A 129 6.63 4.70 10.80
C ILE A 129 6.86 3.33 11.47
N GLU A 130 7.99 3.14 12.12
CA GLU A 130 8.29 1.91 12.87
C GLU A 130 7.27 1.66 13.97
N ASN A 131 7.00 2.68 14.79
CA ASN A 131 6.04 2.59 15.89
C ASN A 131 4.61 2.37 15.39
N PHE A 132 4.24 2.99 14.26
CA PHE A 132 2.95 2.81 13.60
C PHE A 132 2.76 1.39 13.07
N LEU A 133 3.80 0.73 12.57
CA LEU A 133 3.74 -0.62 12.00
C LEU A 133 3.86 -1.73 13.06
N THR A 134 4.20 -1.40 14.30
CA THR A 134 4.45 -2.39 15.37
C THR A 134 3.37 -2.39 16.43
N ASN A 135 3.19 -3.53 17.09
CA ASN A 135 2.26 -3.72 18.22
C ASN A 135 0.83 -3.26 17.89
N ARG A 136 0.36 -3.61 16.69
CA ARG A 136 -1.01 -3.33 16.27
C ARG A 136 -1.91 -4.50 16.63
N THR A 137 -3.12 -4.17 17.08
CA THR A 137 -4.18 -5.13 17.34
C THR A 137 -5.35 -4.90 16.39
N GLN A 138 -6.09 -5.96 16.09
CA GLN A 138 -7.28 -5.86 15.26
C GLN A 138 -8.39 -6.77 15.79
N THR A 139 -9.61 -6.31 15.68
CA THR A 139 -10.82 -7.05 16.02
C THR A 139 -11.73 -7.14 14.82
N VAL A 140 -12.13 -8.33 14.44
CA VAL A 140 -13.07 -8.52 13.33
C VAL A 140 -14.49 -8.24 13.81
N VAL A 141 -15.24 -7.45 13.04
CA VAL A 141 -16.63 -7.11 13.35
C VAL A 141 -17.54 -7.68 12.26
N VAL A 142 -18.45 -8.57 12.68
CA VAL A 142 -19.47 -9.16 11.80
C VAL A 142 -20.84 -8.96 12.44
N ASN A 143 -21.74 -8.29 11.72
CA ASN A 143 -23.11 -8.00 12.20
C ASN A 143 -23.14 -7.37 13.61
N GLY A 144 -22.20 -6.47 13.89
CA GLY A 144 -22.10 -5.79 15.20
C GLY A 144 -21.43 -6.61 16.32
N VAL A 145 -21.10 -7.87 16.07
CA VAL A 145 -20.40 -8.74 17.03
C VAL A 145 -18.90 -8.68 16.77
N LYS A 146 -18.12 -8.50 17.83
CA LYS A 146 -16.65 -8.44 17.77
C LYS A 146 -16.04 -9.81 18.08
N SER A 147 -14.96 -10.15 17.37
CA SER A 147 -14.08 -11.27 17.75
C SER A 147 -13.24 -10.90 18.98
N SER A 148 -12.55 -11.88 19.59
CA SER A 148 -11.40 -11.63 20.46
C SER A 148 -10.27 -10.91 19.69
N GLU A 149 -9.45 -10.16 20.41
CA GLU A 149 -8.23 -9.53 19.87
C GLU A 149 -7.14 -10.55 19.51
#